data_ef52ea97f8f320c58a93bd29f5d8a9a5
#
_entry.id   ef52ea97f8f320c58a93bd29f5d8a9a5
#
_cell.length_a   1.000
_cell.length_b   1.000
_cell.length_c   1.000
_cell.angle_alpha   90.00
_cell.angle_beta   90.00
_cell.angle_gamma   90.00
#
_symmetry.space_group_name_H-M   'P 1'
#
loop_
_entity.id
_entity.type
_entity.pdbx_description
1 polymer ?
#
loop_
_entity_poly.entity_id
_entity_poly.type
_entity_poly.pdbx_seq_one_letter_code
_entity_poly.pdbx_strand_id
1 'polypeptide(L)'
;YYFALPPSMIELVCDNLNDNGIINKESKIVIEKPIGVDYKSAKDVNDKLAKYFDEEQIYRIDHYLGKETVQNLIALRFANSIFASQWNSKCIEYIEITAAETIGIEGRWGYYDDVGQMIDMVQSHLLQLLCLLAIEPPNELNALNIRYEKEQVLKALTPIKDNIIRAQYVDGEVLGESVPGYLEEDGANTQSETETYICMRAEISNWRWSGTPFYLRTGKRLSEKLTQIIIHFKPDQHFIFDQDQQQLAGNVLIIKLQPTEGISLEVVTKNHGIDK
;
A
#
# COMPACT_ATOMS: atom_id res chain seq x y z
N TYR A 1 5.69 -21.78 -14.37
CA TYR A 1 4.57 -22.33 -13.58
C TYR A 1 3.86 -21.18 -12.90
N TYR A 2 2.53 -21.18 -12.96
CA TYR A 2 1.71 -20.18 -12.30
C TYR A 2 0.91 -20.88 -11.17
N PHE A 3 1.20 -20.48 -9.92
CA PHE A 3 0.62 -21.10 -8.73
C PHE A 3 -0.48 -20.22 -8.15
N ALA A 4 -1.72 -20.45 -8.60
CA ALA A 4 -2.93 -19.95 -7.94
C ALA A 4 -3.37 -20.95 -6.86
N LEU A 5 -2.52 -21.19 -5.87
CA LEU A 5 -2.66 -22.24 -4.85
C LEU A 5 -2.52 -21.66 -3.45
N PRO A 6 -3.18 -22.25 -2.44
CA PRO A 6 -2.89 -21.93 -1.05
C PRO A 6 -1.41 -22.17 -0.72
N PRO A 7 -0.79 -21.37 0.15
CA PRO A 7 0.62 -21.53 0.54
C PRO A 7 0.99 -22.94 1.02
N SER A 8 0.04 -23.64 1.65
CA SER A 8 0.22 -25.01 2.14
C SER A 8 0.46 -26.06 1.04
N MET A 9 0.05 -25.77 -0.20
CA MET A 9 0.20 -26.69 -1.34
C MET A 9 1.48 -26.47 -2.13
N ILE A 10 2.18 -25.36 -1.92
CA ILE A 10 3.36 -24.96 -2.72
C ILE A 10 4.45 -26.04 -2.67
N GLU A 11 4.79 -26.53 -1.47
CA GLU A 11 5.83 -27.54 -1.30
C GLU A 11 5.48 -28.85 -2.02
N LEU A 12 4.28 -29.36 -1.80
CA LEU A 12 3.81 -30.61 -2.42
C LEU A 12 3.87 -30.53 -3.97
N VAL A 13 3.48 -29.39 -4.53
CA VAL A 13 3.51 -29.22 -5.99
C VAL A 13 4.95 -29.10 -6.50
N CYS A 14 5.81 -28.36 -5.78
CA CYS A 14 7.23 -28.28 -6.12
C CYS A 14 7.93 -29.63 -6.06
N ASP A 15 7.68 -30.43 -5.00
CA ASP A 15 8.21 -31.78 -4.85
C ASP A 15 7.83 -32.63 -6.07
N ASN A 16 6.55 -32.66 -6.43
CA ASN A 16 6.06 -33.45 -7.57
C ASN A 16 6.67 -32.99 -8.89
N LEU A 17 6.81 -31.68 -9.13
CA LEU A 17 7.44 -31.16 -10.33
C LEU A 17 8.94 -31.54 -10.41
N ASN A 18 9.64 -31.48 -9.29
CA ASN A 18 11.03 -31.85 -9.20
C ASN A 18 11.25 -33.34 -9.40
N ASP A 19 10.48 -34.21 -8.71
CA ASP A 19 10.59 -35.66 -8.77
C ASP A 19 10.33 -36.22 -10.16
N ASN A 20 9.51 -35.51 -10.96
CA ASN A 20 9.28 -35.84 -12.36
C ASN A 20 10.26 -35.15 -13.34
N GLY A 21 11.29 -34.47 -12.85
CA GLY A 21 12.33 -33.84 -13.68
C GLY A 21 11.79 -32.66 -14.53
N ILE A 22 10.69 -32.04 -14.11
CA ILE A 22 10.01 -30.98 -14.86
C ILE A 22 10.69 -29.62 -14.59
N ILE A 23 11.27 -29.42 -13.39
CA ILE A 23 11.99 -28.18 -13.03
C ILE A 23 13.38 -28.21 -13.67
N ASN A 24 13.74 -27.10 -14.31
CA ASN A 24 15.06 -26.89 -14.91
C ASN A 24 15.49 -25.42 -14.73
N LYS A 25 16.69 -25.06 -15.21
CA LYS A 25 17.26 -23.70 -15.08
C LYS A 25 16.48 -22.60 -15.80
N GLU A 26 15.65 -22.93 -16.76
CA GLU A 26 14.79 -21.98 -17.49
C GLU A 26 13.40 -21.89 -16.88
N SER A 27 13.07 -22.79 -15.95
CA SER A 27 11.78 -22.81 -15.26
C SER A 27 11.60 -21.54 -14.43
N LYS A 28 10.43 -20.93 -14.52
CA LYS A 28 10.02 -19.78 -13.71
C LYS A 28 8.76 -20.10 -12.94
N ILE A 29 8.70 -19.65 -11.71
CA ILE A 29 7.52 -19.80 -10.86
C ILE A 29 6.91 -18.44 -10.53
N VAL A 30 5.60 -18.35 -10.68
CA VAL A 30 4.79 -17.19 -10.30
C VAL A 30 3.90 -17.59 -9.15
N ILE A 31 3.95 -16.86 -8.05
CA ILE A 31 3.13 -17.08 -6.87
C ILE A 31 2.33 -15.83 -6.53
N GLU A 32 1.11 -16.03 -6.03
CA GLU A 32 0.21 -14.97 -5.61
C GLU A 32 0.22 -14.80 -4.08
N LYS A 33 -0.29 -13.66 -3.63
CA LYS A 33 -0.55 -13.42 -2.21
C LYS A 33 -1.71 -14.31 -1.70
N PRO A 34 -1.73 -14.66 -0.39
CA PRO A 34 -0.71 -14.36 0.63
C PRO A 34 0.48 -15.31 0.55
N ILE A 35 1.68 -14.77 0.76
CA ILE A 35 2.92 -15.60 0.80
C ILE A 35 3.17 -16.14 2.21
N GLY A 36 2.18 -16.09 3.04
CA GLY A 36 2.15 -16.48 4.44
C GLY A 36 1.26 -15.53 5.23
N VAL A 37 0.87 -15.96 6.41
CA VAL A 37 0.02 -15.17 7.32
C VAL A 37 0.84 -14.49 8.43
N ASP A 38 2.10 -14.88 8.59
CA ASP A 38 3.06 -14.29 9.51
C ASP A 38 4.50 -14.43 8.98
N TYR A 39 5.48 -13.87 9.70
CA TYR A 39 6.89 -13.93 9.31
C TYR A 39 7.39 -15.37 9.18
N LYS A 40 7.00 -16.27 10.07
CA LYS A 40 7.46 -17.66 10.07
C LYS A 40 6.93 -18.39 8.84
N SER A 41 5.63 -18.36 8.60
CA SER A 41 5.03 -19.02 7.43
C SER A 41 5.51 -18.42 6.11
N ALA A 42 5.71 -17.09 6.03
CA ALA A 42 6.30 -16.45 4.86
C ALA A 42 7.74 -16.93 4.61
N LYS A 43 8.54 -17.05 5.67
CA LYS A 43 9.90 -17.58 5.59
C LYS A 43 9.89 -19.04 5.15
N ASP A 44 9.02 -19.86 5.73
CA ASP A 44 8.90 -21.29 5.39
C ASP A 44 8.55 -21.48 3.90
N VAL A 45 7.64 -20.68 3.33
CA VAL A 45 7.32 -20.69 1.90
C VAL A 45 8.54 -20.31 1.05
N ASN A 46 9.26 -19.24 1.43
CA ASN A 46 10.47 -18.84 0.71
C ASN A 46 11.59 -19.90 0.79
N ASP A 47 11.83 -20.48 1.97
CA ASP A 47 12.83 -21.53 2.15
C ASP A 47 12.48 -22.80 1.32
N LYS A 48 11.19 -23.11 1.18
CA LYS A 48 10.71 -24.21 0.33
C LYS A 48 10.94 -23.94 -1.15
N LEU A 49 10.58 -22.73 -1.62
CA LEU A 49 10.82 -22.35 -3.01
C LEU A 49 12.32 -22.35 -3.36
N ALA A 50 13.17 -21.86 -2.46
CA ALA A 50 14.62 -21.81 -2.65
C ALA A 50 15.29 -23.20 -2.77
N LYS A 51 14.60 -24.30 -2.41
CA LYS A 51 15.10 -25.64 -2.66
C LYS A 51 15.12 -26.03 -4.15
N TYR A 52 14.22 -25.41 -4.92
CA TYR A 52 13.93 -25.80 -6.31
C TYR A 52 14.22 -24.71 -7.34
N PHE A 53 14.23 -23.45 -6.91
CA PHE A 53 14.35 -22.29 -7.81
C PHE A 53 15.32 -21.26 -7.25
N ASP A 54 16.15 -20.70 -8.12
CA ASP A 54 16.94 -19.51 -7.81
C ASP A 54 16.02 -18.28 -7.69
N GLU A 55 16.44 -17.23 -6.96
CA GLU A 55 15.60 -16.05 -6.73
C GLU A 55 15.16 -15.36 -8.04
N GLU A 56 15.98 -15.39 -9.08
CA GLU A 56 15.66 -14.83 -10.41
C GLU A 56 14.57 -15.62 -11.15
N GLN A 57 14.28 -16.83 -10.70
CA GLN A 57 13.21 -17.68 -11.24
C GLN A 57 11.88 -17.47 -10.51
N ILE A 58 11.87 -16.77 -9.35
CA ILE A 58 10.70 -16.62 -8.49
C ILE A 58 10.07 -15.24 -8.67
N TYR A 59 8.81 -15.23 -9.12
CA TYR A 59 7.99 -14.02 -9.30
C TYR A 59 6.86 -13.99 -8.27
N ARG A 60 6.97 -13.09 -7.31
CA ARG A 60 5.93 -12.80 -6.31
C ARG A 60 5.08 -11.66 -6.83
N ILE A 61 3.80 -11.93 -7.16
CA ILE A 61 2.95 -10.93 -7.80
C ILE A 61 2.20 -10.10 -6.76
N ASP A 62 2.26 -8.78 -6.95
CA ASP A 62 1.33 -7.81 -6.36
C ASP A 62 0.64 -7.07 -7.50
N HIS A 63 -0.70 -7.21 -7.61
CA HIS A 63 -1.47 -6.62 -8.70
C HIS A 63 -1.49 -5.08 -8.67
N TYR A 64 -1.18 -4.44 -7.55
CA TYR A 64 -1.01 -2.98 -7.49
C TYR A 64 0.20 -2.53 -8.29
N LEU A 65 1.30 -3.28 -8.25
CA LEU A 65 2.51 -2.96 -9.02
C LEU A 65 2.33 -3.14 -10.53
N GLY A 66 1.31 -3.88 -10.95
CA GLY A 66 0.94 -4.03 -12.36
C GLY A 66 0.14 -2.85 -12.94
N LYS A 67 -0.34 -1.92 -12.11
CA LYS A 67 -1.10 -0.76 -12.58
C LYS A 67 -0.17 0.30 -13.16
N GLU A 68 -0.54 0.85 -14.32
CA GLU A 68 0.27 1.89 -14.99
C GLU A 68 0.47 3.12 -14.10
N THR A 69 -0.57 3.57 -13.40
CA THR A 69 -0.49 4.71 -12.48
C THR A 69 0.47 4.48 -11.32
N VAL A 70 0.57 3.25 -10.81
CA VAL A 70 1.54 2.92 -9.76
C VAL A 70 2.97 2.92 -10.32
N GLN A 71 3.16 2.41 -11.53
CA GLN A 71 4.46 2.48 -12.23
C GLN A 71 4.84 3.93 -12.55
N ASN A 72 3.87 4.77 -12.89
CA ASN A 72 4.06 6.18 -13.14
C ASN A 72 4.51 7.00 -11.91
N LEU A 73 4.38 6.47 -10.67
CA LEU A 73 4.95 7.13 -9.49
C LEU A 73 6.47 7.34 -9.60
N ILE A 74 7.18 6.39 -10.19
CA ILE A 74 8.62 6.49 -10.43
C ILE A 74 8.91 7.63 -11.41
N ALA A 75 8.18 7.69 -12.53
CA ALA A 75 8.33 8.74 -13.52
C ALA A 75 7.94 10.12 -12.94
N LEU A 76 6.83 10.20 -12.18
CA LEU A 76 6.40 11.43 -11.51
C LEU A 76 7.50 12.00 -10.63
N ARG A 77 8.14 11.15 -9.82
CA ARG A 77 9.16 11.56 -8.86
C ARG A 77 10.50 11.91 -9.51
N PHE A 78 10.95 11.12 -10.48
CA PHE A 78 12.33 11.18 -10.95
C PHE A 78 12.50 11.82 -12.34
N ALA A 79 11.41 11.95 -13.11
CA ALA A 79 11.46 12.62 -14.40
C ALA A 79 10.96 14.08 -14.38
N ASN A 80 10.42 14.56 -13.25
CA ASN A 80 9.88 15.92 -13.13
C ASN A 80 10.69 16.76 -12.15
N SER A 81 11.39 17.76 -12.68
CA SER A 81 12.27 18.63 -11.89
C SER A 81 11.54 19.42 -10.79
N ILE A 82 10.26 19.74 -10.98
CA ILE A 82 9.44 20.43 -9.97
C ILE A 82 9.27 19.62 -8.69
N PHE A 83 9.32 18.30 -8.77
CA PHE A 83 9.19 17.43 -7.60
C PHE A 83 10.53 16.98 -7.03
N ALA A 84 11.60 16.96 -7.82
CA ALA A 84 12.88 16.40 -7.41
C ALA A 84 13.44 17.01 -6.12
N SER A 85 13.35 18.34 -5.97
CA SER A 85 13.81 19.07 -4.79
C SER A 85 12.80 19.10 -3.64
N GLN A 86 11.52 18.89 -3.93
CA GLN A 86 10.43 19.01 -2.96
C GLN A 86 10.07 17.69 -2.27
N TRP A 87 10.59 16.56 -2.76
CA TRP A 87 10.20 15.21 -2.30
C TRP A 87 10.98 14.73 -1.07
N ASN A 88 10.79 15.43 0.04
CA ASN A 88 11.51 15.17 1.30
C ASN A 88 10.79 15.82 2.50
N SER A 89 11.24 15.48 3.71
CA SER A 89 10.68 15.96 4.97
C SER A 89 10.81 17.48 5.22
N LYS A 90 11.64 18.19 4.45
CA LYS A 90 11.71 19.66 4.59
C LYS A 90 10.52 20.35 3.93
N CYS A 91 9.99 19.75 2.86
CA CYS A 91 8.93 20.32 2.04
C CYS A 91 7.57 19.60 2.22
N ILE A 92 7.56 18.31 2.54
CA ILE A 92 6.35 17.53 2.76
C ILE A 92 6.01 17.49 4.23
N GLU A 93 4.76 17.84 4.57
CA GLU A 93 4.24 17.81 5.92
C GLU A 93 3.83 16.39 6.32
N TYR A 94 2.98 15.75 5.51
CA TYR A 94 2.58 14.36 5.65
C TYR A 94 2.08 13.78 4.34
N ILE A 95 1.97 12.45 4.29
CA ILE A 95 1.45 11.71 3.14
C ILE A 95 0.33 10.78 3.61
N GLU A 96 -0.78 10.74 2.86
CA GLU A 96 -1.88 9.82 3.07
C GLU A 96 -1.94 8.80 1.93
N ILE A 97 -2.05 7.52 2.26
CA ILE A 97 -2.26 6.42 1.32
C ILE A 97 -3.55 5.72 1.72
N THR A 98 -4.58 5.86 0.91
CA THR A 98 -5.91 5.30 1.18
C THR A 98 -6.28 4.25 0.14
N ALA A 99 -6.77 3.09 0.60
CA ALA A 99 -7.42 2.08 -0.22
C ALA A 99 -8.75 1.70 0.42
N ALA A 100 -9.84 2.26 -0.07
CA ALA A 100 -11.20 2.05 0.40
C ALA A 100 -11.97 1.11 -0.53
N GLU A 101 -12.72 0.18 0.03
CA GLU A 101 -13.58 -0.76 -0.69
C GLU A 101 -15.03 -0.64 -0.22
N THR A 102 -15.98 -0.65 -1.16
CA THR A 102 -17.42 -0.66 -0.84
C THR A 102 -17.95 -2.07 -0.56
N ILE A 103 -17.23 -3.09 -1.02
CA ILE A 103 -17.58 -4.50 -0.81
C ILE A 103 -17.18 -4.99 0.58
N GLY A 104 -17.85 -6.03 1.09
CA GLY A 104 -17.48 -6.76 2.29
C GLY A 104 -16.51 -7.89 2.02
N ILE A 105 -16.63 -8.98 2.78
CA ILE A 105 -15.81 -10.19 2.59
C ILE A 105 -16.35 -11.10 1.48
N GLU A 106 -17.57 -10.89 1.03
CA GLU A 106 -18.22 -11.58 -0.09
C GLU A 106 -18.16 -13.12 0.05
N GLY A 107 -18.57 -13.63 1.20
CA GLY A 107 -18.62 -15.08 1.49
C GLY A 107 -17.24 -15.75 1.70
N ARG A 108 -16.14 -15.01 1.77
CA ARG A 108 -14.79 -15.55 1.96
C ARG A 108 -14.34 -15.59 3.42
N TRP A 109 -15.26 -15.89 4.33
CA TRP A 109 -15.02 -15.87 5.77
C TRP A 109 -13.79 -16.68 6.18
N GLY A 110 -13.73 -17.95 5.81
CA GLY A 110 -12.64 -18.84 6.21
C GLY A 110 -11.25 -18.41 5.79
N TYR A 111 -11.16 -17.59 4.74
CA TYR A 111 -9.89 -16.97 4.33
C TYR A 111 -9.65 -15.65 5.05
N TYR A 112 -10.67 -14.77 5.08
CA TYR A 112 -10.48 -13.40 5.54
C TYR A 112 -10.29 -13.32 7.05
N ASP A 113 -10.95 -14.19 7.83
CA ASP A 113 -10.84 -14.21 9.28
C ASP A 113 -9.42 -14.53 9.78
N ASP A 114 -8.68 -15.34 9.02
CA ASP A 114 -7.28 -15.68 9.29
C ASP A 114 -6.28 -14.60 8.84
N VAL A 115 -6.67 -13.72 7.92
CA VAL A 115 -5.75 -12.78 7.25
C VAL A 115 -5.95 -11.34 7.71
N GLY A 116 -7.19 -10.88 7.78
CA GLY A 116 -7.55 -9.52 8.14
C GLY A 116 -7.08 -8.45 7.15
N GLN A 117 -7.47 -7.21 7.40
CA GLN A 117 -7.14 -6.07 6.54
C GLN A 117 -5.65 -5.70 6.60
N MET A 118 -4.97 -6.02 7.73
CA MET A 118 -3.54 -5.77 7.88
C MET A 118 -2.73 -6.55 6.85
N ILE A 119 -2.95 -7.85 6.73
CA ILE A 119 -2.17 -8.70 5.82
C ILE A 119 -2.69 -8.54 4.39
N ASP A 120 -4.03 -8.52 4.22
CA ASP A 120 -4.63 -8.44 2.88
C ASP A 120 -4.27 -7.15 2.14
N MET A 121 -4.25 -6.02 2.82
CA MET A 121 -4.08 -4.71 2.18
C MET A 121 -2.84 -3.93 2.64
N VAL A 122 -2.57 -3.84 3.94
CA VAL A 122 -1.46 -3.00 4.42
C VAL A 122 -0.13 -3.62 4.07
N GLN A 123 0.12 -4.85 4.54
CA GLN A 123 1.39 -5.55 4.36
C GLN A 123 1.72 -5.77 2.88
N SER A 124 0.73 -6.03 2.05
CA SER A 124 0.94 -6.24 0.61
C SER A 124 0.96 -4.92 -0.14
N HIS A 125 -0.20 -4.31 -0.37
CA HIS A 125 -0.38 -3.23 -1.34
C HIS A 125 0.06 -1.86 -0.81
N LEU A 126 -0.36 -1.48 0.42
CA LEU A 126 -0.07 -0.14 0.92
C LEU A 126 1.42 0.06 1.22
N LEU A 127 2.11 -0.98 1.73
CA LEU A 127 3.55 -0.91 1.92
C LEU A 127 4.31 -0.84 0.59
N GLN A 128 3.82 -1.46 -0.49
CA GLN A 128 4.41 -1.28 -1.82
C GLN A 128 4.28 0.16 -2.31
N LEU A 129 3.10 0.78 -2.14
CA LEU A 129 2.89 2.19 -2.48
C LEU A 129 3.77 3.11 -1.62
N LEU A 130 3.83 2.87 -0.30
CA LEU A 130 4.70 3.62 0.61
C LEU A 130 6.16 3.52 0.16
N CYS A 131 6.64 2.32 -0.16
CA CYS A 131 8.01 2.14 -0.64
C CYS A 131 8.27 2.94 -1.91
N LEU A 132 7.40 2.85 -2.94
CA LEU A 132 7.57 3.59 -4.19
C LEU A 132 7.58 5.12 -3.99
N LEU A 133 6.83 5.61 -3.00
CA LEU A 133 6.85 7.02 -2.61
C LEU A 133 8.12 7.42 -1.87
N ALA A 134 8.74 6.49 -1.16
CA ALA A 134 9.81 6.79 -0.22
C ALA A 134 11.23 6.43 -0.69
N ILE A 135 11.39 5.55 -1.72
CA ILE A 135 12.72 5.13 -2.21
C ILE A 135 13.61 6.31 -2.61
N GLU A 136 14.91 6.12 -2.50
CA GLU A 136 15.87 6.99 -3.17
C GLU A 136 15.88 6.71 -4.69
N PRO A 137 16.33 7.67 -5.53
CA PRO A 137 16.46 7.40 -6.96
C PRO A 137 17.46 6.26 -7.19
N PRO A 138 17.02 5.14 -7.80
CA PRO A 138 17.93 4.04 -8.11
C PRO A 138 18.95 4.47 -9.17
N ASN A 139 20.18 3.96 -9.10
CA ASN A 139 21.21 4.25 -10.10
C ASN A 139 20.82 3.83 -11.52
N GLU A 140 20.07 2.74 -11.62
CA GLU A 140 19.48 2.23 -12.86
C GLU A 140 18.05 1.77 -12.62
N LEU A 141 17.18 1.99 -13.59
CA LEU A 141 15.80 1.59 -13.51
C LEU A 141 15.64 0.11 -13.88
N ASN A 142 16.12 -0.77 -13.00
CA ASN A 142 15.96 -2.21 -13.12
C ASN A 142 15.36 -2.81 -11.83
N ALA A 143 14.89 -4.05 -11.93
CA ALA A 143 14.17 -4.70 -10.83
C ALA A 143 15.01 -4.87 -9.56
N LEU A 144 16.31 -5.14 -9.70
CA LEU A 144 17.20 -5.35 -8.55
C LEU A 144 17.41 -4.05 -7.78
N ASN A 145 17.70 -2.95 -8.47
CA ASN A 145 17.94 -1.64 -7.84
C ASN A 145 16.67 -1.11 -7.19
N ILE A 146 15.50 -1.23 -7.85
CA ILE A 146 14.22 -0.84 -7.25
C ILE A 146 13.93 -1.68 -6.00
N ARG A 147 14.17 -2.98 -6.02
CA ARG A 147 13.98 -3.88 -4.89
C ARG A 147 14.91 -3.52 -3.73
N TYR A 148 16.17 -3.23 -4.04
CA TYR A 148 17.15 -2.78 -3.05
C TYR A 148 16.69 -1.49 -2.34
N GLU A 149 16.27 -0.47 -3.10
CA GLU A 149 15.79 0.78 -2.51
C GLU A 149 14.52 0.60 -1.67
N LYS A 150 13.58 -0.25 -2.09
CA LYS A 150 12.42 -0.61 -1.27
C LYS A 150 12.83 -1.28 0.05
N GLU A 151 13.81 -2.16 0.01
CA GLU A 151 14.33 -2.81 1.22
C GLU A 151 14.95 -1.79 2.19
N GLN A 152 15.66 -0.77 1.69
CA GLN A 152 16.21 0.31 2.55
C GLN A 152 15.08 1.10 3.22
N VAL A 153 13.99 1.39 2.52
CA VAL A 153 12.80 2.04 3.11
C VAL A 153 12.21 1.16 4.23
N LEU A 154 12.01 -0.13 3.98
CA LEU A 154 11.45 -1.05 4.98
C LEU A 154 12.36 -1.22 6.21
N LYS A 155 13.68 -1.23 6.03
CA LYS A 155 14.65 -1.27 7.14
C LYS A 155 14.63 0.00 7.99
N ALA A 156 14.31 1.14 7.38
CA ALA A 156 14.18 2.42 8.06
C ALA A 156 12.78 2.66 8.65
N LEU A 157 11.82 1.78 8.35
CA LEU A 157 10.46 1.90 8.86
C LEU A 157 10.44 1.67 10.38
N THR A 158 9.95 2.64 11.12
CA THR A 158 9.84 2.53 12.58
C THR A 158 8.68 1.59 12.92
N PRO A 159 8.88 0.62 13.84
CA PRO A 159 7.81 -0.25 14.29
C PRO A 159 6.64 0.56 14.86
N ILE A 160 5.45 0.27 14.36
CA ILE A 160 4.23 0.97 14.76
C ILE A 160 3.64 0.20 15.95
N LYS A 161 3.68 0.83 17.15
CA LYS A 161 3.17 0.20 18.38
C LYS A 161 1.86 0.82 18.85
N ASP A 162 1.72 2.15 18.75
CA ASP A 162 0.68 2.88 19.48
C ASP A 162 -0.22 3.76 18.57
N ASN A 163 0.02 3.79 17.27
CA ASN A 163 -0.69 4.65 16.33
C ASN A 163 -1.48 3.84 15.29
N ILE A 164 -2.22 2.83 15.76
CA ILE A 164 -3.07 1.97 14.94
C ILE A 164 -4.50 2.00 15.47
N ILE A 165 -5.44 2.30 14.59
CA ILE A 165 -6.87 2.10 14.82
C ILE A 165 -7.30 0.89 14.02
N ARG A 166 -7.92 -0.09 14.66
CA ARG A 166 -8.54 -1.27 14.06
C ARG A 166 -10.02 -1.27 14.36
N ALA A 167 -10.84 -1.61 13.39
CA ALA A 167 -12.28 -1.69 13.57
C ALA A 167 -12.88 -2.78 12.65
N GLN A 168 -14.10 -3.17 12.93
CA GLN A 168 -14.94 -4.00 12.08
C GLN A 168 -16.12 -3.17 11.59
N TYR A 169 -16.60 -3.41 10.37
CA TYR A 169 -17.86 -2.81 9.94
C TYR A 169 -19.05 -3.46 10.66
N VAL A 170 -20.01 -2.65 11.00
CA VAL A 170 -21.30 -3.07 11.58
C VAL A 170 -22.39 -3.03 10.48
N ASP A 171 -23.58 -3.50 10.80
CA ASP A 171 -24.74 -3.34 9.94
C ASP A 171 -24.98 -1.87 9.56
N GLY A 172 -25.46 -1.65 8.36
CA GLY A 172 -25.66 -0.30 7.85
C GLY A 172 -26.14 -0.27 6.42
N GLU A 173 -25.88 0.85 5.74
CA GLU A 173 -26.26 1.07 4.36
C GLU A 173 -25.04 1.47 3.52
N VAL A 174 -24.84 0.81 2.40
CA VAL A 174 -23.78 1.12 1.42
C VAL A 174 -24.42 1.30 0.04
N LEU A 175 -24.27 2.47 -0.56
CA LEU A 175 -24.83 2.82 -1.88
C LEU A 175 -26.36 2.64 -1.95
N GLY A 176 -27.08 2.83 -0.83
CA GLY A 176 -28.55 2.68 -0.76
C GLY A 176 -29.05 1.26 -0.50
N GLU A 177 -28.15 0.31 -0.30
CA GLU A 177 -28.49 -1.09 0.03
C GLU A 177 -28.12 -1.40 1.48
N SER A 178 -29.05 -2.04 2.21
CA SER A 178 -28.79 -2.54 3.56
C SER A 178 -27.80 -3.70 3.53
N VAL A 179 -26.76 -3.64 4.36
CA VAL A 179 -25.70 -4.64 4.42
C VAL A 179 -25.50 -5.11 5.88
N PRO A 180 -25.22 -6.40 6.10
CA PRO A 180 -24.94 -6.93 7.44
C PRO A 180 -23.59 -6.43 7.96
N GLY A 181 -23.45 -6.43 9.27
CA GLY A 181 -22.16 -6.28 9.95
C GLY A 181 -21.23 -7.47 9.74
N TYR A 182 -19.96 -7.29 10.00
CA TYR A 182 -18.93 -8.32 9.79
C TYR A 182 -19.25 -9.63 10.53
N LEU A 183 -19.70 -9.53 11.78
CA LEU A 183 -20.05 -10.67 12.62
C LEU A 183 -21.46 -11.25 12.32
N GLU A 184 -22.19 -10.62 11.42
CA GLU A 184 -23.55 -11.02 11.00
C GLU A 184 -23.58 -11.65 9.61
N GLU A 185 -22.45 -11.67 8.90
CA GLU A 185 -22.37 -12.31 7.59
C GLU A 185 -22.49 -13.83 7.69
N ASP A 186 -22.96 -14.47 6.62
CA ASP A 186 -23.14 -15.92 6.57
C ASP A 186 -21.84 -16.67 6.86
N GLY A 187 -21.87 -17.57 7.84
CA GLY A 187 -20.71 -18.35 8.28
C GLY A 187 -19.78 -17.61 9.24
N ALA A 188 -20.20 -16.45 9.74
CA ALA A 188 -19.41 -15.63 10.63
C ALA A 188 -19.06 -16.32 11.95
N ASN A 189 -17.81 -16.21 12.38
CA ASN A 189 -17.42 -16.43 13.76
C ASN A 189 -17.78 -15.19 14.58
N THR A 190 -18.86 -15.24 15.36
CA THR A 190 -19.35 -14.09 16.14
C THR A 190 -18.42 -13.61 17.23
N GLN A 191 -17.31 -14.32 17.48
CA GLN A 191 -16.25 -13.94 18.43
C GLN A 191 -14.98 -13.45 17.73
N SER A 192 -15.03 -13.28 16.41
CA SER A 192 -13.86 -12.80 15.68
C SER A 192 -13.48 -11.35 16.05
N GLU A 193 -12.18 -11.13 16.26
CA GLU A 193 -11.58 -9.81 16.46
C GLU A 193 -10.80 -9.34 15.21
N THR A 194 -10.94 -10.05 14.09
CA THR A 194 -10.23 -9.73 12.85
C THR A 194 -10.73 -8.41 12.28
N GLU A 195 -9.82 -7.50 12.04
CA GLU A 195 -10.14 -6.16 11.58
C GLU A 195 -10.53 -6.11 10.09
N THR A 196 -11.56 -5.33 9.78
CA THR A 196 -11.97 -4.98 8.42
C THR A 196 -11.64 -3.54 8.05
N TYR A 197 -11.10 -2.79 8.98
CA TYR A 197 -10.62 -1.42 8.81
C TYR A 197 -9.35 -1.18 9.60
N ILE A 198 -8.39 -0.50 8.97
CA ILE A 198 -7.16 -0.04 9.60
C ILE A 198 -6.89 1.40 9.20
N CYS A 199 -6.52 2.19 10.19
CA CYS A 199 -5.86 3.47 10.01
C CYS A 199 -4.62 3.50 10.89
N MET A 200 -3.45 3.77 10.31
CA MET A 200 -2.19 3.74 11.01
C MET A 200 -1.23 4.83 10.55
N ARG A 201 -0.40 5.30 11.49
CA ARG A 201 0.70 6.21 11.21
C ARG A 201 2.00 5.44 11.14
N ALA A 202 2.71 5.56 10.02
CA ALA A 202 4.04 5.02 9.80
C ALA A 202 5.09 6.15 9.75
N GLU A 203 6.30 5.88 10.22
CA GLU A 203 7.44 6.80 10.17
C GLU A 203 8.64 6.10 9.57
N ILE A 204 9.43 6.83 8.75
CA ILE A 204 10.63 6.33 8.11
C ILE A 204 11.83 7.12 8.67
N SER A 205 12.67 6.43 9.44
CA SER A 205 13.83 7.00 10.11
C SER A 205 15.05 7.04 9.19
N ASN A 206 15.02 7.93 8.19
CA ASN A 206 16.14 8.20 7.31
C ASN A 206 16.27 9.71 7.02
N TRP A 207 17.35 10.11 6.30
CA TRP A 207 17.63 11.52 5.99
C TRP A 207 16.54 12.23 5.19
N ARG A 208 15.82 11.49 4.33
CA ARG A 208 14.78 12.05 3.48
C ARG A 208 13.48 12.28 4.24
N TRP A 209 13.11 11.35 5.12
CA TRP A 209 11.73 11.24 5.63
C TRP A 209 11.59 11.46 7.14
N SER A 210 12.70 11.56 7.89
CA SER A 210 12.59 11.75 9.34
C SER A 210 11.72 12.95 9.68
N GLY A 211 10.68 12.72 10.49
CA GLY A 211 9.71 13.73 10.91
C GLY A 211 8.52 13.92 9.96
N THR A 212 8.43 13.21 8.83
CA THR A 212 7.26 13.21 7.94
C THR A 212 6.44 11.95 8.18
N PRO A 213 5.22 12.03 8.72
CA PRO A 213 4.36 10.87 8.90
C PRO A 213 3.72 10.42 7.59
N PHE A 214 3.54 9.11 7.47
CA PHE A 214 2.76 8.45 6.44
C PHE A 214 1.52 7.84 7.09
N TYR A 215 0.34 8.27 6.66
CA TYR A 215 -0.93 7.72 7.12
C TYR A 215 -1.42 6.67 6.12
N LEU A 216 -1.54 5.43 6.58
CA LEU A 216 -2.06 4.32 5.80
C LEU A 216 -3.48 4.04 6.26
N ARG A 217 -4.44 4.06 5.33
CA ARG A 217 -5.85 3.82 5.62
C ARG A 217 -6.43 2.84 4.63
N THR A 218 -7.09 1.81 5.14
CA THR A 218 -7.80 0.84 4.30
C THR A 218 -8.97 0.24 5.05
N GLY A 219 -10.02 -0.17 4.32
CA GLY A 219 -11.18 -0.81 4.94
C GLY A 219 -12.20 -1.27 3.91
N LYS A 220 -13.06 -2.19 4.36
CA LYS A 220 -14.21 -2.72 3.64
C LYS A 220 -15.49 -2.00 4.08
N ARG A 221 -16.56 -2.08 3.25
CA ARG A 221 -17.85 -1.42 3.50
C ARG A 221 -17.73 0.08 3.75
N LEU A 222 -16.75 0.74 3.10
CA LEU A 222 -16.65 2.19 3.10
C LEU A 222 -17.58 2.81 2.05
N SER A 223 -17.87 4.10 2.19
CA SER A 223 -18.83 4.83 1.36
C SER A 223 -18.49 4.87 -0.13
N GLU A 224 -17.22 4.74 -0.48
CA GLU A 224 -16.76 4.75 -1.87
C GLU A 224 -15.60 3.78 -2.11
N LYS A 225 -15.48 3.30 -3.35
CA LYS A 225 -14.30 2.56 -3.80
C LYS A 225 -13.25 3.55 -4.28
N LEU A 226 -12.15 3.66 -3.54
CA LEU A 226 -11.12 4.64 -3.80
C LEU A 226 -9.73 4.09 -3.48
N THR A 227 -8.78 4.27 -4.37
CA THR A 227 -7.35 4.17 -4.03
C THR A 227 -6.66 5.45 -4.46
N GLN A 228 -6.09 6.17 -3.50
CA GLN A 228 -5.41 7.44 -3.76
C GLN A 228 -4.24 7.67 -2.80
N ILE A 229 -3.35 8.54 -3.25
CA ILE A 229 -2.25 9.08 -2.47
C ILE A 229 -2.42 10.59 -2.44
N ILE A 230 -2.37 11.19 -1.25
CA ILE A 230 -2.41 12.64 -1.08
C ILE A 230 -1.12 13.07 -0.39
N ILE A 231 -0.42 14.01 -0.99
CA ILE A 231 0.83 14.57 -0.47
C ILE A 231 0.57 16.02 -0.10
N HIS A 232 0.69 16.30 1.19
CA HIS A 232 0.52 17.64 1.75
C HIS A 232 1.89 18.29 1.89
N PHE A 233 2.10 19.38 1.15
CA PHE A 233 3.31 20.18 1.26
C PHE A 233 3.19 21.16 2.42
N LYS A 234 4.31 21.45 3.07
CA LYS A 234 4.38 22.47 4.11
C LYS A 234 4.07 23.85 3.52
N PRO A 235 3.30 24.67 4.23
CA PRO A 235 3.12 26.06 3.84
C PRO A 235 4.44 26.82 3.94
N ASP A 236 4.56 27.92 3.20
CA ASP A 236 5.70 28.82 3.33
C ASP A 236 5.75 29.43 4.74
N GLN A 237 6.98 29.55 5.28
CA GLN A 237 7.18 30.08 6.64
C GLN A 237 6.98 31.61 6.69
N HIS A 238 7.15 32.30 5.60
CA HIS A 238 6.95 33.73 5.47
C HIS A 238 5.87 34.07 4.47
N PHE A 239 4.75 34.55 4.96
CA PHE A 239 3.61 34.90 4.16
C PHE A 239 3.49 36.41 4.02
N ILE A 240 3.38 36.90 2.80
CA ILE A 240 3.36 38.34 2.48
C ILE A 240 1.96 38.95 2.49
N PHE A 241 0.90 38.12 2.66
CA PHE A 241 -0.49 38.55 2.73
C PHE A 241 -0.97 38.64 4.17
N ASP A 242 -2.00 39.46 4.44
CA ASP A 242 -2.51 39.74 5.79
C ASP A 242 -2.86 38.45 6.56
N GLN A 243 -2.28 38.32 7.77
CA GLN A 243 -2.39 37.12 8.60
C GLN A 243 -3.82 36.86 9.12
N ASP A 244 -4.66 37.89 9.21
CA ASP A 244 -6.02 37.81 9.78
C ASP A 244 -7.03 37.06 8.87
N GLN A 245 -6.68 36.74 7.64
CA GLN A 245 -7.56 36.09 6.65
C GLN A 245 -7.15 34.67 6.29
N GLN A 246 -6.19 34.04 6.98
CA GLN A 246 -5.57 32.83 6.48
C GLN A 246 -5.49 31.67 7.46
N GLN A 247 -6.16 30.61 7.07
CA GLN A 247 -5.63 29.26 7.25
C GLN A 247 -4.56 29.05 6.17
N LEU A 248 -3.27 29.06 6.56
CA LEU A 248 -2.15 28.74 5.69
C LEU A 248 -2.27 27.28 5.25
N ALA A 249 -2.96 27.01 4.15
CA ALA A 249 -2.98 25.70 3.55
C ALA A 249 -1.73 25.57 2.64
N GLY A 250 -0.97 24.50 2.84
CA GLY A 250 0.08 24.12 1.88
C GLY A 250 -0.53 23.65 0.57
N ASN A 251 0.31 23.52 -0.46
CA ASN A 251 -0.12 22.89 -1.71
C ASN A 251 -0.40 21.40 -1.48
N VAL A 252 -1.29 20.82 -2.29
CA VAL A 252 -1.66 19.41 -2.17
C VAL A 252 -1.54 18.72 -3.53
N LEU A 253 -0.78 17.63 -3.59
CA LEU A 253 -0.70 16.76 -4.75
C LEU A 253 -1.55 15.51 -4.51
N ILE A 254 -2.55 15.30 -5.36
CA ILE A 254 -3.47 14.16 -5.30
C ILE A 254 -3.18 13.23 -6.48
N ILE A 255 -2.89 11.98 -6.18
CA ILE A 255 -2.64 10.91 -7.15
C ILE A 255 -3.74 9.86 -6.97
N LYS A 256 -4.69 9.82 -7.89
CA LYS A 256 -5.78 8.85 -7.92
C LYS A 256 -5.34 7.62 -8.71
N LEU A 257 -5.47 6.45 -8.09
CA LEU A 257 -5.11 5.14 -8.67
C LEU A 257 -6.35 4.33 -9.07
N GLN A 258 -7.50 4.56 -8.41
CA GLN A 258 -8.79 3.92 -8.65
C GLN A 258 -9.94 4.79 -8.09
N PRO A 259 -11.15 4.70 -8.66
CA PRO A 259 -11.56 3.99 -9.88
C PRO A 259 -11.12 4.70 -11.16
N THR A 260 -10.94 6.02 -11.10
CA THR A 260 -10.41 6.84 -12.20
C THR A 260 -9.01 7.29 -11.87
N GLU A 261 -8.10 7.07 -12.80
CA GLU A 261 -6.71 7.47 -12.67
C GLU A 261 -6.53 8.96 -12.94
N GLY A 262 -5.63 9.61 -12.21
CA GLY A 262 -5.36 11.02 -12.42
C GLY A 262 -4.38 11.62 -11.42
N ILE A 263 -3.77 12.74 -11.83
CA ILE A 263 -2.87 13.52 -10.96
C ILE A 263 -3.38 14.96 -10.99
N SER A 264 -3.60 15.55 -9.82
CA SER A 264 -3.96 16.96 -9.66
C SER A 264 -3.09 17.64 -8.61
N LEU A 265 -2.71 18.86 -8.88
CA LEU A 265 -1.97 19.73 -7.97
C LEU A 265 -2.88 20.89 -7.57
N GLU A 266 -3.21 20.97 -6.29
CA GLU A 266 -3.93 22.10 -5.71
C GLU A 266 -2.91 23.14 -5.26
N VAL A 267 -3.11 24.37 -5.73
CA VAL A 267 -2.23 25.51 -5.42
C VAL A 267 -3.04 26.65 -4.81
N VAL A 268 -2.41 27.38 -3.92
CA VAL A 268 -3.02 28.56 -3.30
C VAL A 268 -3.07 29.69 -4.31
N THR A 269 -4.26 30.26 -4.51
CA THR A 269 -4.47 31.43 -5.35
C THR A 269 -5.26 32.49 -4.57
N LYS A 270 -5.12 33.75 -4.97
CA LYS A 270 -5.92 34.83 -4.42
C LYS A 270 -7.39 34.65 -4.85
N ASN A 271 -8.31 34.73 -3.90
CA ASN A 271 -9.74 34.82 -4.22
C ASN A 271 -10.05 36.10 -4.99
N HIS A 272 -10.94 36.00 -5.95
CA HIS A 272 -11.47 37.21 -6.63
C HIS A 272 -12.27 38.05 -5.63
N GLY A 273 -11.65 39.11 -5.17
CA GLY A 273 -12.26 40.13 -4.30
C GLY A 273 -11.64 41.48 -4.60
N ILE A 274 -12.44 42.52 -4.40
CA ILE A 274 -11.99 43.88 -4.52
C ILE A 274 -11.02 44.15 -3.39
N ASP A 275 -9.75 44.46 -3.69
CA ASP A 275 -8.81 44.97 -2.71
C ASP A 275 -9.35 46.24 -2.07
N LYS A 276 -9.38 46.25 -0.76
CA LYS A 276 -9.35 47.48 0.03
C LYS A 276 -8.02 47.58 0.71
#